data_901526a83b859e62e77f831b0d13e423
#
_entry.id   901526a83b859e62e77f831b0d13e423
#
_cell.length_a   1.000
_cell.length_b   1.000
_cell.length_c   1.000
_cell.angle_alpha   90.00
_cell.angle_beta   90.00
_cell.angle_gamma   90.00
#
_symmetry.space_group_name_H-M   'P 1'
#
loop_
_entity.id
_entity.type
_entity.pdbx_description
1 polymer ?
#
loop_
_entity_poly.entity_id
_entity_poly.type
_entity_poly.pdbx_seq_one_letter_code
_entity_poly.pdbx_strand_id
1 'polypeptide(L)'
;NTMEDSGALPLEMDVTAMNMGDVVEIYPYQGVAKRHGTGEELCKFDLKTDVLLDEVQAGGRINLIIGRGLTSRARESLGLPASDAFRLPSNPPGSTKGFTLAQKMVGKACGVDGGILPGTYCEPKMTTVGSQDTTGPMTRDELKDLACLGFSSDLVMQSFCHTAAYPKPVDVVTHHTL
;
A
#
# COMPACT_ATOMS: atom_id res chain seq x y z
N ASN A 1 -5.12 -2.30 -7.04
CA ASN A 1 -5.18 -1.96 -5.61
C ASN A 1 -5.70 -3.15 -4.78
N THR A 2 -6.94 -3.65 -5.01
CA THR A 2 -7.50 -4.75 -4.18
C THR A 2 -6.62 -6.01 -4.15
N MET A 3 -6.00 -6.36 -5.26
CA MET A 3 -5.07 -7.50 -5.30
C MET A 3 -3.78 -7.21 -4.51
N GLU A 4 -3.22 -6.02 -4.66
CA GLU A 4 -2.06 -5.56 -3.90
C GLU A 4 -2.35 -5.59 -2.41
N ASP A 5 -3.47 -5.00 -1.99
CA ASP A 5 -3.89 -4.92 -0.59
C ASP A 5 -4.05 -6.31 0.06
N SER A 6 -4.44 -7.32 -0.71
CA SER A 6 -4.58 -8.72 -0.26
C SER A 6 -3.28 -9.54 -0.33
N GLY A 7 -2.16 -8.93 -0.68
CA GLY A 7 -0.86 -9.61 -0.78
C GLY A 7 -0.64 -10.40 -2.07
N ALA A 8 -1.46 -10.16 -3.10
CA ALA A 8 -1.20 -10.70 -4.43
C ALA A 8 -0.24 -9.78 -5.20
N LEU A 9 0.57 -10.37 -6.09
CA LEU A 9 1.48 -9.61 -6.95
C LEU A 9 0.86 -9.39 -8.33
N PRO A 10 0.23 -8.23 -8.61
CA PRO A 10 -0.23 -7.90 -9.95
C PRO A 10 0.94 -7.45 -10.81
N LEU A 11 1.05 -8.06 -11.98
CA LEU A 11 2.10 -7.76 -12.96
C LEU A 11 1.47 -7.22 -14.25
N GLU A 12 1.89 -6.05 -14.67
CA GLU A 12 1.54 -5.48 -15.98
C GLU A 12 2.67 -5.81 -16.95
N MET A 13 2.46 -6.79 -17.83
CA MET A 13 3.48 -7.27 -18.75
C MET A 13 2.87 -7.74 -20.09
N ASP A 14 3.69 -7.80 -21.13
CA ASP A 14 3.31 -8.39 -22.41
C ASP A 14 3.23 -9.92 -22.29
N VAL A 15 2.07 -10.46 -22.59
CA VAL A 15 1.80 -11.90 -22.54
C VAL A 15 1.67 -12.55 -23.93
N THR A 16 1.96 -11.83 -25.00
CA THR A 16 1.79 -12.32 -26.38
C THR A 16 2.64 -13.55 -26.71
N ALA A 17 3.77 -13.73 -26.02
CA ALA A 17 4.65 -14.88 -26.16
C ALA A 17 4.24 -16.09 -25.29
N MET A 18 3.14 -15.98 -24.53
CA MET A 18 2.67 -16.99 -23.59
C MET A 18 1.39 -17.65 -24.10
N ASN A 19 1.22 -18.95 -23.82
CA ASN A 19 0.01 -19.70 -24.12
C ASN A 19 -0.62 -20.23 -22.83
N MET A 20 -1.92 -20.53 -22.90
CA MET A 20 -2.62 -21.17 -21.79
C MET A 20 -1.97 -22.51 -21.46
N GLY A 21 -1.60 -22.70 -20.20
CA GLY A 21 -0.92 -23.90 -19.71
C GLY A 21 0.61 -23.79 -19.68
N ASP A 22 1.19 -22.71 -20.20
CA ASP A 22 2.63 -22.46 -20.04
C ASP A 22 2.97 -22.27 -18.56
N VAL A 23 4.09 -22.85 -18.13
CA VAL A 23 4.68 -22.61 -16.81
C VAL A 23 5.75 -21.55 -16.96
N VAL A 24 5.62 -20.46 -16.21
CA VAL A 24 6.54 -19.31 -16.25
C VAL A 24 7.21 -19.09 -14.91
N GLU A 25 8.44 -18.64 -14.95
CA GLU A 25 9.23 -18.22 -13.79
C GLU A 25 9.26 -16.69 -13.76
N ILE A 26 8.80 -16.13 -12.64
CA ILE A 26 8.78 -14.67 -12.44
C ILE A 26 9.93 -14.26 -11.54
N TYR A 27 10.73 -13.32 -12.02
CA TYR A 27 11.85 -12.73 -11.29
C TYR A 27 11.54 -11.25 -10.98
N PRO A 28 10.80 -10.96 -9.90
CA PRO A 28 10.27 -9.61 -9.65
C PRO A 28 11.36 -8.55 -9.52
N TYR A 29 12.48 -8.89 -8.88
CA TYR A 29 13.59 -7.95 -8.68
C TYR A 29 14.38 -7.65 -9.95
N GLN A 30 14.29 -8.53 -10.95
CA GLN A 30 14.94 -8.35 -12.25
C GLN A 30 13.98 -7.78 -13.28
N GLY A 31 12.68 -7.76 -12.97
CA GLY A 31 11.64 -7.31 -13.87
C GLY A 31 11.51 -8.19 -15.12
N VAL A 32 11.66 -9.52 -14.97
CA VAL A 32 11.66 -10.43 -16.10
C VAL A 32 10.82 -11.68 -15.84
N ALA A 33 10.09 -12.15 -16.86
CA ALA A 33 9.42 -13.45 -16.90
C ALA A 33 10.12 -14.37 -17.88
N LYS A 34 10.38 -15.61 -17.47
CA LYS A 34 11.05 -16.61 -18.27
C LYS A 34 10.20 -17.87 -18.40
N ARG A 35 10.38 -18.60 -19.51
CA ARG A 35 9.77 -19.92 -19.71
C ARG A 35 10.47 -20.94 -18.81
N HIS A 36 9.69 -21.65 -18.02
CA HIS A 36 10.22 -22.73 -17.19
C HIS A 36 10.90 -23.81 -18.03
N GLY A 37 12.03 -24.31 -17.56
CA GLY A 37 12.81 -25.37 -18.17
C GLY A 37 13.76 -24.91 -19.29
N THR A 38 13.41 -23.92 -20.11
CA THR A 38 14.28 -23.41 -21.17
C THR A 38 15.07 -22.19 -20.74
N GLY A 39 14.55 -21.41 -19.77
CA GLY A 39 15.13 -20.13 -19.36
C GLY A 39 14.97 -19.00 -20.38
N GLU A 40 14.21 -19.23 -21.45
CA GLU A 40 13.91 -18.22 -22.46
C GLU A 40 13.21 -17.02 -21.83
N GLU A 41 13.73 -15.81 -22.07
CA GLU A 41 13.08 -14.57 -21.63
C GLU A 41 11.84 -14.30 -22.48
N LEU A 42 10.67 -14.30 -21.83
CA LEU A 42 9.37 -14.09 -22.48
C LEU A 42 9.01 -12.61 -22.56
N CYS A 43 9.22 -11.88 -21.49
CA CYS A 43 8.97 -10.44 -21.43
C CYS A 43 9.69 -9.79 -20.26
N LYS A 44 9.74 -8.46 -20.30
CA LYS A 44 10.17 -7.58 -19.19
C LYS A 44 8.98 -6.83 -18.64
N PHE A 45 9.07 -6.48 -17.37
CA PHE A 45 8.08 -5.67 -16.68
C PHE A 45 8.75 -4.81 -15.60
N ASP A 46 8.09 -3.73 -15.22
CA ASP A 46 8.50 -2.90 -14.10
C ASP A 46 7.46 -2.97 -12.99
N LEU A 47 7.89 -3.18 -11.76
CA LEU A 47 7.01 -3.03 -10.61
C LEU A 47 6.76 -1.55 -10.36
N LYS A 48 5.53 -1.19 -10.06
CA LYS A 48 5.16 0.19 -9.72
C LYS A 48 5.92 0.73 -8.52
N THR A 49 6.26 -0.14 -7.58
CA THR A 49 7.05 0.18 -6.39
C THR A 49 7.65 -1.08 -5.79
N ASP A 50 8.84 -0.96 -5.20
CA ASP A 50 9.49 -2.07 -4.48
C ASP A 50 8.71 -2.52 -3.25
N VAL A 51 7.86 -1.67 -2.68
CA VAL A 51 6.99 -1.98 -1.53
C VAL A 51 6.01 -3.11 -1.83
N LEU A 52 5.61 -3.30 -3.10
CA LEU A 52 4.72 -4.41 -3.49
C LEU A 52 5.26 -5.79 -3.10
N LEU A 53 6.57 -5.99 -3.20
CA LEU A 53 7.18 -7.27 -2.82
C LEU A 53 7.15 -7.48 -1.30
N ASP A 54 7.36 -6.41 -0.53
CA ASP A 54 7.22 -6.46 0.92
C ASP A 54 5.78 -6.79 1.32
N GLU A 55 4.77 -6.23 0.62
CA GLU A 55 3.36 -6.55 0.85
C GLU A 55 3.04 -8.02 0.57
N VAL A 56 3.54 -8.57 -0.55
CA VAL A 56 3.37 -10.00 -0.90
C VAL A 56 4.03 -10.89 0.15
N GLN A 57 5.25 -10.59 0.56
CA GLN A 57 5.99 -11.36 1.56
C GLN A 57 5.33 -11.31 2.95
N ALA A 58 4.73 -10.19 3.30
CA ALA A 58 3.99 -10.02 4.55
C ALA A 58 2.61 -10.67 4.54
N GLY A 59 2.08 -11.05 3.37
CA GLY A 59 0.72 -11.57 3.21
C GLY A 59 -0.36 -10.50 3.18
N GLY A 60 0.01 -9.25 2.83
CA GLY A 60 -0.89 -8.13 2.65
C GLY A 60 -0.42 -6.84 3.33
N ARG A 61 -1.04 -5.74 2.95
CA ARG A 61 -0.66 -4.39 3.39
C ARG A 61 -0.74 -4.21 4.90
N ILE A 62 -1.78 -4.70 5.55
CA ILE A 62 -1.98 -4.54 7.00
C ILE A 62 -0.88 -5.26 7.77
N ASN A 63 -0.57 -6.49 7.39
CA ASN A 63 0.51 -7.26 8.00
C ASN A 63 1.87 -6.56 7.84
N LEU A 64 2.12 -5.96 6.67
CA LEU A 64 3.33 -5.18 6.42
C LEU A 64 3.42 -3.96 7.34
N ILE A 65 2.33 -3.18 7.47
CA ILE A 65 2.29 -1.99 8.35
C ILE A 65 2.57 -2.38 9.80
N ILE A 66 1.89 -3.42 10.29
CA ILE A 66 2.07 -3.94 11.65
C ILE A 66 3.51 -4.41 11.86
N GLY A 67 4.01 -5.27 10.98
CA GLY A 67 5.34 -5.86 11.08
C GLY A 67 6.46 -4.82 11.04
N ARG A 68 6.35 -3.85 10.12
CA ARG A 68 7.29 -2.73 10.00
C ARG A 68 7.29 -1.88 11.27
N GLY A 69 6.13 -1.49 11.78
CA GLY A 69 5.99 -0.68 12.98
C GLY A 69 6.51 -1.39 14.24
N LEU A 70 6.22 -2.68 14.40
CA LEU A 70 6.73 -3.48 15.52
C LEU A 70 8.25 -3.66 15.46
N THR A 71 8.78 -3.97 14.27
CA THR A 71 10.22 -4.12 14.06
C THR A 71 10.98 -2.83 14.38
N SER A 72 10.48 -1.70 13.90
CA SER A 72 11.12 -0.39 14.15
C SER A 72 11.17 -0.08 15.65
N ARG A 73 10.05 -0.22 16.36
CA ARG A 73 9.98 0.01 17.81
C ARG A 73 10.85 -0.93 18.61
N ALA A 74 10.87 -2.21 18.27
CA ALA A 74 11.69 -3.20 18.95
C ALA A 74 13.19 -2.89 18.78
N ARG A 75 13.63 -2.56 17.57
CA ARG A 75 15.03 -2.21 17.29
C ARG A 75 15.45 -0.92 17.98
N GLU A 76 14.59 0.10 17.97
CA GLU A 76 14.83 1.34 18.70
C GLU A 76 14.99 1.10 20.20
N SER A 77 14.09 0.31 20.80
CA SER A 77 14.15 -0.05 22.24
C SER A 77 15.41 -0.84 22.59
N LEU A 78 15.96 -1.59 21.65
CA LEU A 78 17.18 -2.38 21.82
C LEU A 78 18.46 -1.62 21.43
N GLY A 79 18.35 -0.36 20.99
CA GLY A 79 19.48 0.44 20.49
C GLY A 79 20.12 -0.12 19.22
N LEU A 80 19.37 -0.89 18.43
CA LEU A 80 19.81 -1.45 17.16
C LEU A 80 19.58 -0.49 16.00
N PRO A 81 20.39 -0.55 14.93
CA PRO A 81 20.17 0.27 13.73
C PRO A 81 18.83 -0.09 13.07
N ALA A 82 18.30 0.79 12.21
CA ALA A 82 17.09 0.54 11.43
C ALA A 82 17.20 -0.81 10.69
N SER A 83 16.04 -1.45 10.46
CA SER A 83 15.99 -2.71 9.71
C SER A 83 16.17 -2.45 8.21
N ASP A 84 16.93 -3.28 7.54
CA ASP A 84 17.07 -3.38 6.09
C ASP A 84 16.16 -4.43 5.46
N ALA A 85 15.35 -5.11 6.29
CA ALA A 85 14.42 -6.14 5.83
C ALA A 85 13.27 -5.58 4.95
N PHE A 86 12.94 -4.29 5.12
CA PHE A 86 11.91 -3.63 4.34
C PHE A 86 12.54 -2.70 3.30
N ARG A 87 12.05 -2.79 2.08
CA ARG A 87 12.54 -1.95 0.99
C ARG A 87 11.91 -0.58 1.06
N LEU A 88 12.74 0.42 0.88
CA LEU A 88 12.31 1.80 0.67
C LEU A 88 12.79 2.24 -0.71
N PRO A 89 11.98 2.96 -1.48
CA PRO A 89 12.43 3.51 -2.75
C PRO A 89 13.59 4.48 -2.52
N SER A 90 14.48 4.57 -3.48
CA SER A 90 15.53 5.59 -3.47
C SER A 90 14.89 6.98 -3.55
N ASN A 91 15.39 7.92 -2.75
CA ASN A 91 14.92 9.29 -2.84
C ASN A 91 15.20 9.87 -4.23
N PRO A 92 14.24 10.58 -4.82
CA PRO A 92 14.44 11.25 -6.10
C PRO A 92 15.52 12.33 -5.98
N PRO A 93 16.19 12.70 -7.08
CA PRO A 93 17.13 13.81 -7.09
C PRO A 93 16.43 15.10 -6.66
N GLY A 94 17.15 15.97 -5.97
CA GLY A 94 16.64 17.27 -5.55
C GLY A 94 16.11 18.09 -6.73
N SER A 95 15.11 18.93 -6.48
CA SER A 95 14.52 19.81 -7.50
C SER A 95 14.80 21.27 -7.16
N THR A 96 15.15 22.06 -8.18
CA THR A 96 15.23 23.52 -8.08
C THR A 96 13.86 24.19 -8.28
N LYS A 97 12.84 23.44 -8.69
CA LYS A 97 11.46 23.93 -8.84
C LYS A 97 10.78 24.04 -7.48
N GLY A 98 9.89 25.01 -7.34
CA GLY A 98 9.04 25.12 -6.17
C GLY A 98 8.11 23.91 -6.03
N PHE A 99 7.63 23.68 -4.81
CA PHE A 99 6.70 22.61 -4.50
C PHE A 99 5.25 22.99 -4.84
N THR A 100 4.49 22.04 -5.35
CA THR A 100 3.04 22.16 -5.49
C THR A 100 2.35 22.19 -4.13
N LEU A 101 1.06 22.59 -4.09
CA LEU A 101 0.29 22.58 -2.85
C LEU A 101 0.23 21.18 -2.22
N ALA A 102 -0.01 20.14 -3.03
CA ALA A 102 -0.06 18.76 -2.56
C ALA A 102 1.27 18.33 -1.90
N GLN A 103 2.40 18.62 -2.55
CA GLN A 103 3.73 18.33 -2.01
C GLN A 103 4.00 19.04 -0.69
N LYS A 104 3.55 20.30 -0.57
CA LYS A 104 3.67 21.07 0.68
C LYS A 104 2.80 20.50 1.80
N MET A 105 1.56 20.09 1.48
CA MET A 105 0.64 19.50 2.46
C MET A 105 1.18 18.17 2.99
N VAL A 106 1.68 17.29 2.11
CA VAL A 106 2.30 16.03 2.50
C VAL A 106 3.57 16.29 3.32
N GLY A 107 4.43 17.21 2.89
CA GLY A 107 5.62 17.61 3.65
C GLY A 107 5.28 18.06 5.06
N LYS A 108 4.31 18.96 5.20
CA LYS A 108 3.83 19.40 6.50
C LYS A 108 3.33 18.26 7.39
N ALA A 109 2.58 17.31 6.81
CA ALA A 109 2.09 16.15 7.54
C ALA A 109 3.23 15.18 7.98
N CYS A 110 4.35 15.20 7.27
CA CYS A 110 5.57 14.47 7.63
C CYS A 110 6.55 15.24 8.52
N GLY A 111 6.21 16.48 8.90
CA GLY A 111 7.13 17.35 9.66
C GLY A 111 8.34 17.84 8.85
N VAL A 112 8.23 17.84 7.51
CA VAL A 112 9.29 18.31 6.60
C VAL A 112 8.97 19.70 6.11
N ASP A 113 9.91 20.65 6.30
CA ASP A 113 9.77 22.01 5.81
C ASP A 113 9.84 22.04 4.26
N GLY A 114 8.96 22.87 3.69
CA GLY A 114 8.91 23.09 2.24
C GLY A 114 8.01 22.13 1.48
N GLY A 115 8.28 20.84 1.49
CA GLY A 115 7.49 19.83 0.78
C GLY A 115 8.25 18.55 0.48
N ILE A 116 7.56 17.56 -0.07
CA ILE A 116 8.12 16.26 -0.45
C ILE A 116 7.97 16.05 -1.96
N LEU A 117 9.03 15.59 -2.60
CA LEU A 117 9.03 15.27 -4.03
C LEU A 117 8.32 13.94 -4.31
N PRO A 118 7.65 13.79 -5.47
CA PRO A 118 7.12 12.51 -5.92
C PRO A 118 8.21 11.44 -5.98
N GLY A 119 7.89 10.22 -5.55
CA GLY A 119 8.85 9.11 -5.46
C GLY A 119 9.59 9.02 -4.12
N THR A 120 9.46 9.99 -3.23
CA THR A 120 10.00 9.91 -1.88
C THR A 120 9.06 9.07 -1.00
N TYR A 121 9.60 8.02 -0.34
CA TYR A 121 8.85 7.32 0.68
C TYR A 121 8.62 8.24 1.90
N CYS A 122 7.39 8.28 2.39
CA CYS A 122 7.05 9.08 3.55
C CYS A 122 5.85 8.51 4.30
N GLU A 123 5.76 8.80 5.59
CA GLU A 123 4.67 8.41 6.47
C GLU A 123 4.02 9.67 7.07
N PRO A 124 3.04 10.26 6.37
CA PRO A 124 2.38 11.48 6.83
C PRO A 124 1.47 11.18 8.02
N LYS A 125 1.53 12.01 9.05
CA LYS A 125 0.59 11.96 10.17
C LYS A 125 -0.78 12.45 9.71
N MET A 126 -1.79 11.57 9.81
CA MET A 126 -3.18 11.90 9.50
C MET A 126 -3.87 12.46 10.74
N THR A 127 -4.48 13.62 10.60
CA THR A 127 -5.29 14.25 11.66
C THR A 127 -6.77 13.94 11.52
N THR A 128 -7.21 13.62 10.30
CA THR A 128 -8.59 13.28 10.00
C THR A 128 -8.64 12.06 9.09
N VAL A 129 -9.47 11.09 9.44
CA VAL A 129 -9.78 9.92 8.62
C VAL A 129 -11.25 9.99 8.24
N GLY A 130 -11.53 10.00 6.94
CA GLY A 130 -12.87 9.94 6.39
C GLY A 130 -13.13 8.60 5.71
N SER A 131 -14.22 7.94 6.04
CA SER A 131 -14.69 6.74 5.40
C SER A 131 -16.04 6.97 4.70
N GLN A 132 -16.32 6.18 3.68
CA GLN A 132 -17.59 6.17 2.96
C GLN A 132 -18.36 4.88 3.27
N ASP A 133 -19.68 4.91 3.12
CA ASP A 133 -20.56 3.75 3.33
C ASP A 133 -20.27 2.56 2.40
N THR A 134 -19.66 2.82 1.24
CA THR A 134 -19.23 1.78 0.30
C THR A 134 -17.86 1.15 0.65
N THR A 135 -17.12 1.74 1.57
CA THR A 135 -15.79 1.24 1.99
C THR A 135 -15.90 0.15 3.04
N GLY A 136 -16.80 0.30 4.01
CA GLY A 136 -16.93 -0.59 5.16
C GLY A 136 -17.15 -2.07 4.81
N PRO A 137 -18.02 -2.43 3.85
CA PRO A 137 -18.24 -3.84 3.49
C PRO A 137 -17.01 -4.53 2.92
N MET A 138 -16.11 -3.78 2.29
CA MET A 138 -14.92 -4.31 1.65
C MET A 138 -13.72 -4.44 2.58
N THR A 139 -13.70 -3.66 3.66
CA THR A 139 -12.54 -3.52 4.55
C THR A 139 -12.87 -3.78 6.02
N ARG A 140 -14.03 -4.37 6.30
CA ARG A 140 -14.53 -4.56 7.67
C ARG A 140 -13.55 -5.30 8.57
N ASP A 141 -12.96 -6.37 8.08
CA ASP A 141 -12.01 -7.16 8.88
C ASP A 141 -10.69 -6.43 9.04
N GLU A 142 -10.22 -5.74 8.01
CA GLU A 142 -9.05 -4.85 8.09
C GLU A 142 -9.26 -3.71 9.10
N LEU A 143 -10.46 -3.12 9.14
CA LEU A 143 -10.78 -2.08 10.13
C LEU A 143 -10.75 -2.60 11.55
N LYS A 144 -11.19 -3.84 11.79
CA LYS A 144 -11.08 -4.48 13.10
C LYS A 144 -9.62 -4.68 13.51
N ASP A 145 -8.79 -5.16 12.59
CA ASP A 145 -7.36 -5.37 12.83
C ASP A 145 -6.67 -4.04 13.13
N LEU A 146 -6.97 -2.98 12.36
CA LEU A 146 -6.45 -1.64 12.60
C LEU A 146 -6.96 -1.05 13.92
N ALA A 147 -8.21 -1.30 14.30
CA ALA A 147 -8.77 -0.84 15.56
C ALA A 147 -8.02 -1.41 16.77
N CYS A 148 -7.49 -2.64 16.67
CA CYS A 148 -6.65 -3.22 17.71
C CYS A 148 -5.32 -2.47 17.90
N LEU A 149 -4.84 -1.76 16.90
CA LEU A 149 -3.64 -0.93 16.96
C LEU A 149 -3.90 0.49 17.48
N GLY A 150 -5.17 0.89 17.52
CA GLY A 150 -5.62 2.24 17.84
C GLY A 150 -5.44 3.22 16.68
N PHE A 151 -6.37 4.16 16.58
CA PHE A 151 -6.27 5.28 15.65
C PHE A 151 -5.53 6.44 16.31
N SER A 152 -4.54 6.99 15.61
CA SER A 152 -3.81 8.18 16.05
C SER A 152 -4.38 9.49 15.48
N SER A 153 -5.48 9.43 14.73
CA SER A 153 -6.13 10.60 14.15
C SER A 153 -7.00 11.32 15.19
N ASP A 154 -7.02 12.67 15.12
CA ASP A 154 -7.80 13.50 16.02
C ASP A 154 -9.31 13.41 15.74
N LEU A 155 -9.69 13.10 14.50
CA LEU A 155 -11.08 12.95 14.04
C LEU A 155 -11.23 11.76 13.11
N VAL A 156 -12.21 10.90 13.41
CA VAL A 156 -12.68 9.84 12.50
C VAL A 156 -14.12 10.15 12.11
N MET A 157 -14.40 10.15 10.83
CA MET A 157 -15.71 10.53 10.27
C MET A 157 -16.21 9.46 9.31
N GLN A 158 -17.47 9.03 9.48
CA GLN A 158 -18.16 8.15 8.56
C GLN A 158 -19.17 8.94 7.73
N SER A 159 -19.13 8.81 6.42
CA SER A 159 -20.05 9.45 5.48
C SER A 159 -21.02 8.42 4.88
N PHE A 160 -22.30 8.72 4.90
CA PHE A 160 -23.38 7.90 4.30
C PHE A 160 -23.90 8.61 3.06
N CYS A 161 -23.24 8.41 1.91
CA CYS A 161 -23.48 9.18 0.70
C CYS A 161 -23.96 8.34 -0.49
N HIS A 162 -23.57 7.06 -0.60
CA HIS A 162 -23.90 6.20 -1.75
C HIS A 162 -25.14 5.35 -1.53
N THR A 163 -25.37 4.89 -0.32
CA THR A 163 -26.48 3.99 0.06
C THR A 163 -27.48 4.66 0.99
N ALA A 164 -27.46 6.00 1.11
CA ALA A 164 -28.31 6.78 2.01
C ALA A 164 -29.83 6.58 1.77
N ALA A 165 -30.22 6.23 0.55
CA ALA A 165 -31.61 5.96 0.19
C ALA A 165 -32.07 4.53 0.51
N TYR A 166 -31.17 3.69 1.02
CA TYR A 166 -31.43 2.26 1.33
C TYR A 166 -32.10 1.50 0.17
N PRO A 167 -31.55 1.48 -1.03
CA PRO A 167 -32.16 0.84 -2.19
C PRO A 167 -32.33 -0.68 -2.03
N LYS A 168 -31.58 -1.28 -1.10
CA LYS A 168 -31.69 -2.71 -0.76
C LYS A 168 -31.70 -2.91 0.75
N PRO A 169 -32.38 -3.95 1.27
CA PRO A 169 -32.38 -4.23 2.71
C PRO A 169 -30.98 -4.43 3.32
N VAL A 170 -30.02 -4.95 2.54
CA VAL A 170 -28.63 -5.13 2.99
C VAL A 170 -27.94 -3.81 3.31
N ASP A 171 -28.35 -2.70 2.68
CA ASP A 171 -27.76 -1.38 2.91
C ASP A 171 -28.08 -0.87 4.32
N VAL A 172 -29.26 -1.20 4.84
CA VAL A 172 -29.66 -0.88 6.23
C VAL A 172 -28.71 -1.58 7.22
N VAL A 173 -28.46 -2.87 7.01
CA VAL A 173 -27.53 -3.64 7.86
C VAL A 173 -26.12 -3.07 7.78
N THR A 174 -25.67 -2.71 6.58
CA THR A 174 -24.37 -2.10 6.38
C THR A 174 -24.24 -0.80 7.15
N HIS A 175 -25.22 0.11 7.05
CA HIS A 175 -25.20 1.39 7.74
C HIS A 175 -25.22 1.26 9.28
N HIS A 176 -25.89 0.23 9.79
CA HIS A 176 -25.91 -0.04 11.23
C HIS A 176 -24.63 -0.68 11.76
N THR A 177 -23.79 -1.22 10.89
CA THR A 177 -22.54 -1.91 11.27
C THR A 177 -21.28 -1.07 11.05
N LEU A 178 -21.36 0.02 10.30
CA LEU A 178 -20.30 1.01 10.13
C LEU A 178 -20.28 2.03 11.25
#